data_bd1b033de9be60ea7b2b620c9d6d305a
#
_entry.id   bd1b033de9be60ea7b2b620c9d6d305a
#
_cell.length_a   1.000
_cell.length_b   1.000
_cell.length_c   1.000
_cell.angle_alpha   90.00
_cell.angle_beta   90.00
_cell.angle_gamma   90.00
#
_symmetry.space_group_name_H-M   'P 1'
#
loop_
_entity.id
_entity.type
_entity.pdbx_description
1 polymer ?
#
loop_
_entity_poly.entity_id
_entity_poly.type
_entity_poly.pdbx_seq_one_letter_code
_entity_poly.pdbx_strand_id
1 'polypeptide(L)'
;MNLEEFNEYLRNIPEKINEVAPTIVAETAVEYYKQRFEEKAFDGKEWDKGKPKKRGSLLVESGNLMNSIRPAEVGPERVVISAGNAHVPYAKVHNEGFDGEVTVKSHIRRKKGSNPRKNKNVLYGGDALVTEHKRNMHVVKRQFLGESKELADRIKTRLDDAIDNIL
;
A
#
# COMPACT_ATOMS: atom_id res chain seq x y z
N MET A 1 10.42 -45.71 6.37
CA MET A 1 9.41 -45.39 5.35
C MET A 1 9.35 -46.55 4.38
N ASN A 2 8.21 -47.20 4.27
CA ASN A 2 7.98 -48.27 3.33
C ASN A 2 7.55 -47.71 1.96
N LEU A 3 7.41 -48.56 0.92
CA LEU A 3 7.07 -48.13 -0.43
C LEU A 3 5.67 -47.50 -0.54
N GLU A 4 4.72 -47.96 0.28
CA GLU A 4 3.36 -47.40 0.32
C GLU A 4 3.35 -46.02 0.96
N GLU A 5 4.02 -45.83 2.09
CA GLU A 5 4.22 -44.54 2.75
C GLU A 5 4.94 -43.55 1.82
N PHE A 6 5.94 -44.00 1.05
CA PHE A 6 6.64 -43.17 0.08
C PHE A 6 5.73 -42.72 -1.07
N ASN A 7 4.92 -43.64 -1.62
CA ASN A 7 3.99 -43.31 -2.67
C ASN A 7 2.88 -42.37 -2.18
N GLU A 8 2.40 -42.52 -0.98
CA GLU A 8 1.43 -41.62 -0.36
C GLU A 8 2.04 -40.23 -0.14
N TYR A 9 3.29 -40.18 0.37
CA TYR A 9 4.02 -38.93 0.51
C TYR A 9 4.16 -38.17 -0.82
N LEU A 10 4.56 -38.85 -1.92
CA LEU A 10 4.70 -38.24 -3.25
C LEU A 10 3.37 -37.71 -3.78
N ARG A 11 2.25 -38.40 -3.49
CA ARG A 11 0.91 -37.96 -3.91
C ARG A 11 0.46 -36.69 -3.18
N ASN A 12 0.90 -36.50 -1.95
CA ASN A 12 0.48 -35.38 -1.10
C ASN A 12 1.33 -34.11 -1.30
N ILE A 13 2.49 -34.20 -2.01
CA ILE A 13 3.35 -33.02 -2.27
C ILE A 13 2.60 -31.91 -3.01
N PRO A 14 1.87 -32.15 -4.11
CA PRO A 14 1.14 -31.10 -4.81
C PRO A 14 0.10 -30.40 -3.93
N GLU A 15 -0.59 -31.16 -3.08
CA GLU A 15 -1.58 -30.59 -2.15
C GLU A 15 -0.91 -29.68 -1.12
N LYS A 16 0.20 -30.11 -0.52
CA LYS A 16 0.97 -29.28 0.42
C LYS A 16 1.49 -28.00 -0.22
N ILE A 17 1.98 -28.09 -1.46
CA ILE A 17 2.44 -26.90 -2.20
C ILE A 17 1.27 -25.95 -2.44
N ASN A 18 0.13 -26.44 -2.89
CA ASN A 18 -1.06 -25.65 -3.16
C ASN A 18 -1.62 -24.99 -1.90
N GLU A 19 -1.44 -25.57 -0.74
CA GLU A 19 -1.85 -25.02 0.55
C GLU A 19 -0.93 -23.86 0.99
N VAL A 20 0.38 -24.02 0.82
CA VAL A 20 1.38 -23.08 1.37
C VAL A 20 1.73 -21.95 0.40
N ALA A 21 1.79 -22.24 -0.90
CA ALA A 21 2.24 -21.29 -1.92
C ALA A 21 1.45 -19.98 -1.94
N PRO A 22 0.10 -19.94 -1.85
CA PRO A 22 -0.65 -18.69 -1.86
C PRO A 22 -0.28 -17.77 -0.71
N THR A 23 -0.01 -18.34 0.46
CA THR A 23 0.38 -17.58 1.67
C THR A 23 1.76 -16.97 1.48
N ILE A 24 2.74 -17.74 0.99
CA ILE A 24 4.08 -17.26 0.69
C ILE A 24 4.04 -16.11 -0.32
N VAL A 25 3.26 -16.26 -1.38
CA VAL A 25 3.08 -15.22 -2.40
C VAL A 25 2.50 -13.95 -1.79
N ALA A 26 1.44 -14.09 -0.98
CA ALA A 26 0.78 -12.96 -0.34
C ALA A 26 1.70 -12.19 0.62
N GLU A 27 2.41 -12.91 1.49
CA GLU A 27 3.34 -12.32 2.45
C GLU A 27 4.50 -11.64 1.74
N THR A 28 5.12 -12.31 0.76
CA THR A 28 6.22 -11.76 -0.02
C THR A 28 5.81 -10.47 -0.74
N ALA A 29 4.63 -10.46 -1.35
CA ALA A 29 4.13 -9.29 -2.05
C ALA A 29 3.83 -8.11 -1.10
N VAL A 30 3.20 -8.36 0.05
CA VAL A 30 2.93 -7.32 1.05
C VAL A 30 4.22 -6.75 1.61
N GLU A 31 5.20 -7.59 1.93
CA GLU A 31 6.51 -7.17 2.40
C GLU A 31 7.24 -6.33 1.35
N TYR A 32 7.30 -6.81 0.11
CA TYR A 32 7.89 -6.09 -1.01
C TYR A 32 7.29 -4.70 -1.19
N TYR A 33 5.95 -4.59 -1.27
CA TYR A 33 5.30 -3.31 -1.48
C TYR A 33 5.48 -2.34 -0.31
N LYS A 34 5.51 -2.81 0.94
CA LYS A 34 5.81 -1.98 2.10
C LYS A 34 7.25 -1.48 2.09
N GLN A 35 8.20 -2.30 1.67
CA GLN A 35 9.60 -1.92 1.56
C GLN A 35 9.83 -0.77 0.57
N ARG A 36 8.98 -0.64 -0.49
CA ARG A 36 9.05 0.51 -1.43
C ARG A 36 8.93 1.87 -0.75
N PHE A 37 8.24 1.94 0.39
CA PHE A 37 8.12 3.19 1.15
C PHE A 37 9.41 3.55 1.94
N GLU A 38 10.24 2.59 2.24
CA GLU A 38 11.55 2.80 2.85
C GLU A 38 12.57 3.21 1.80
N GLU A 39 12.60 2.50 0.69
CA GLU A 39 13.51 2.74 -0.43
C GLU A 39 13.14 3.96 -1.26
N LYS A 40 11.85 4.37 -1.25
CA LYS A 40 11.31 5.47 -2.07
C LYS A 40 11.53 5.25 -3.56
N ALA A 41 11.44 4.00 -3.97
CA ALA A 41 11.64 3.53 -5.31
C ALA A 41 10.65 2.41 -5.64
N PHE A 42 10.44 2.13 -6.92
CA PHE A 42 9.66 0.99 -7.39
C PHE A 42 10.36 0.41 -8.61
N ASP A 43 10.65 -0.88 -8.56
CA ASP A 43 11.32 -1.63 -9.64
C ASP A 43 12.57 -0.91 -10.17
N GLY A 44 13.45 -0.48 -9.25
CA GLY A 44 14.69 0.22 -9.54
C GLY A 44 14.55 1.71 -9.90
N LYS A 45 13.32 2.23 -10.00
CA LYS A 45 13.07 3.65 -10.31
C LYS A 45 12.74 4.44 -9.04
N GLU A 46 13.59 5.41 -8.71
CA GLU A 46 13.36 6.32 -7.58
C GLU A 46 12.11 7.18 -7.78
N TRP A 47 11.40 7.46 -6.68
CA TRP A 47 10.30 8.42 -6.70
C TRP A 47 10.80 9.86 -6.76
N ASP A 48 10.07 10.70 -7.50
CA ASP A 48 10.36 12.13 -7.52
C ASP A 48 10.36 12.71 -6.11
N LYS A 49 11.45 13.46 -5.82
CA LYS A 49 11.62 14.12 -4.53
C LYS A 49 10.53 15.18 -4.35
N GLY A 50 9.82 15.09 -3.26
CA GLY A 50 8.83 16.10 -2.88
C GLY A 50 9.47 17.27 -2.14
N LYS A 51 8.65 18.28 -1.82
CA LYS A 51 9.10 19.37 -0.94
C LYS A 51 9.51 18.81 0.43
N PRO A 52 10.57 19.36 1.04
CA PRO A 52 10.98 18.96 2.39
C PRO A 52 9.83 19.02 3.37
N LYS A 53 9.66 17.98 4.16
CA LYS A 53 8.61 17.90 5.19
C LYS A 53 9.20 18.10 6.58
N LYS A 54 8.45 18.75 7.47
CA LYS A 54 8.84 18.91 8.87
C LYS A 54 8.73 17.61 9.67
N ARG A 55 7.88 16.67 9.24
CA ARG A 55 7.65 15.36 9.88
C ARG A 55 7.43 14.30 8.81
N GLY A 56 7.86 13.08 9.13
CA GLY A 56 7.72 11.93 8.25
C GLY A 56 8.64 11.99 7.04
N SER A 57 8.42 11.09 6.11
CA SER A 57 9.14 11.01 4.85
C SER A 57 8.16 11.02 3.66
N LEU A 58 8.66 10.81 2.47
CA LEU A 58 7.85 10.78 1.26
C LEU A 58 6.82 9.63 1.35
N LEU A 59 5.53 9.96 1.23
CA LEU A 59 4.37 9.09 1.41
C LEU A 59 4.23 8.42 2.80
N VAL A 60 5.15 8.71 3.74
CA VAL A 60 5.09 8.19 5.11
C VAL A 60 5.04 9.35 6.10
N GLU A 61 3.85 9.69 6.57
CA GLU A 61 3.63 10.70 7.63
C GLU A 61 3.02 10.04 8.87
N SER A 62 1.90 9.34 8.70
CA SER A 62 1.22 8.56 9.74
C SER A 62 1.39 7.05 9.55
N GLY A 63 1.96 6.62 8.42
CA GLY A 63 2.05 5.21 8.04
C GLY A 63 0.74 4.61 7.48
N ASN A 64 -0.37 5.35 7.50
CA ASN A 64 -1.67 4.81 7.11
C ASN A 64 -1.68 4.22 5.70
N LEU A 65 -1.02 4.87 4.72
CA LEU A 65 -0.97 4.38 3.35
C LEU A 65 -0.19 3.06 3.27
N MET A 66 0.99 2.98 3.86
CA MET A 66 1.80 1.78 3.90
C MET A 66 1.08 0.63 4.62
N ASN A 67 0.43 0.93 5.76
CA ASN A 67 -0.31 -0.06 6.54
C ASN A 67 -1.65 -0.48 5.90
N SER A 68 -2.13 0.26 4.89
CA SER A 68 -3.32 -0.13 4.12
C SER A 68 -3.05 -1.23 3.08
N ILE A 69 -1.77 -1.55 2.83
CA ILE A 69 -1.39 -2.64 1.93
C ILE A 69 -1.65 -3.97 2.62
N ARG A 70 -2.50 -4.79 2.00
CA ARG A 70 -2.93 -6.06 2.54
C ARG A 70 -3.37 -7.03 1.44
N PRO A 71 -3.36 -8.33 1.70
CA PRO A 71 -4.03 -9.28 0.83
C PRO A 71 -5.54 -8.99 0.83
N ALA A 72 -6.13 -8.90 -0.34
CA ALA A 72 -7.58 -8.82 -0.53
C ALA A 72 -8.17 -10.21 -0.81
N GLU A 73 -7.38 -11.08 -1.43
CA GLU A 73 -7.74 -12.45 -1.72
C GLU A 73 -6.48 -13.32 -1.68
N VAL A 74 -6.56 -14.48 -1.05
CA VAL A 74 -5.49 -15.47 -1.02
C VAL A 74 -6.10 -16.82 -1.34
N GLY A 75 -5.79 -17.36 -2.48
CA GLY A 75 -6.29 -18.65 -2.94
C GLY A 75 -5.32 -19.34 -3.87
N PRO A 76 -5.49 -20.64 -4.12
CA PRO A 76 -4.55 -21.44 -4.90
C PRO A 76 -4.42 -20.97 -6.36
N GLU A 77 -5.47 -20.41 -6.92
CA GLU A 77 -5.48 -19.91 -8.29
C GLU A 77 -5.08 -18.44 -8.40
N ARG A 78 -5.28 -17.67 -7.31
CA ARG A 78 -5.08 -16.22 -7.35
C ARG A 78 -4.76 -15.64 -6.00
N VAL A 79 -3.78 -14.74 -5.97
CA VAL A 79 -3.50 -13.86 -4.85
C VAL A 79 -3.68 -12.41 -5.30
N VAL A 80 -4.49 -11.64 -4.57
CA VAL A 80 -4.75 -10.23 -4.87
C VAL A 80 -4.27 -9.38 -3.69
N ILE A 81 -3.38 -8.44 -3.98
CA ILE A 81 -2.93 -7.43 -3.01
C ILE A 81 -3.63 -6.11 -3.32
N SER A 82 -4.14 -5.47 -2.28
CA SER A 82 -4.79 -4.17 -2.39
C SER A 82 -4.15 -3.15 -1.45
N ALA A 83 -4.30 -1.87 -1.80
CA ALA A 83 -3.94 -0.74 -0.94
C ALA A 83 -5.07 0.27 -0.90
N GLY A 84 -5.25 0.87 0.26
CA GLY A 84 -6.32 1.83 0.51
C GLY A 84 -7.50 1.19 1.26
N ASN A 85 -8.26 2.06 1.87
CA ASN A 85 -9.52 1.76 2.57
C ASN A 85 -10.32 3.05 2.74
N ALA A 86 -11.42 3.03 3.49
CA ALA A 86 -12.26 4.22 3.74
C ALA A 86 -11.46 5.40 4.34
N HIS A 87 -10.40 5.13 5.11
CA HIS A 87 -9.52 6.16 5.69
C HIS A 87 -8.35 6.56 4.78
N VAL A 88 -8.10 5.77 3.71
CA VAL A 88 -6.99 5.98 2.76
C VAL A 88 -7.52 5.93 1.32
N PRO A 89 -8.47 6.82 0.96
CA PRO A 89 -9.05 6.83 -0.39
C PRO A 89 -8.08 7.34 -1.46
N TYR A 90 -6.99 7.93 -1.04
CA TYR A 90 -5.97 8.54 -1.91
C TYR A 90 -4.89 7.57 -2.41
N ALA A 91 -4.93 6.29 -2.04
CA ALA A 91 -3.93 5.30 -2.42
C ALA A 91 -3.73 5.22 -3.94
N LYS A 92 -4.83 5.09 -4.70
CA LYS A 92 -4.80 5.05 -6.16
C LYS A 92 -4.16 6.29 -6.77
N VAL A 93 -4.54 7.46 -6.29
CA VAL A 93 -4.03 8.76 -6.79
C VAL A 93 -2.52 8.88 -6.61
N HIS A 94 -1.97 8.38 -5.51
CA HIS A 94 -0.52 8.37 -5.31
C HIS A 94 0.20 7.32 -6.15
N ASN A 95 -0.42 6.15 -6.33
CA ASN A 95 0.17 5.06 -7.12
C ASN A 95 0.25 5.39 -8.61
N GLU A 96 -0.82 5.98 -9.16
CA GLU A 96 -0.95 6.24 -10.59
C GLU A 96 -0.59 7.68 -10.99
N GLY A 97 -0.59 8.60 -10.01
CA GLY A 97 -0.57 10.04 -10.25
C GLY A 97 -1.96 10.55 -10.59
N PHE A 98 -2.10 11.86 -10.66
CA PHE A 98 -3.33 12.51 -11.09
C PHE A 98 -3.02 13.90 -11.65
N ASP A 99 -3.59 14.22 -12.78
CA ASP A 99 -3.57 15.56 -13.35
C ASP A 99 -4.95 15.86 -13.93
N GLY A 100 -5.61 16.87 -13.37
CA GLY A 100 -6.96 17.20 -13.82
C GLY A 100 -7.71 18.11 -12.86
N GLU A 101 -8.93 18.42 -13.23
CA GLU A 101 -9.84 19.24 -12.46
C GLU A 101 -10.59 18.40 -11.42
N VAL A 102 -10.65 18.88 -10.20
CA VAL A 102 -11.43 18.27 -9.12
C VAL A 102 -12.43 19.29 -8.55
N THR A 103 -13.63 18.83 -8.24
CA THR A 103 -14.64 19.64 -7.57
C THR A 103 -14.44 19.56 -6.07
N VAL A 104 -14.19 20.70 -5.45
CA VAL A 104 -14.15 20.85 -4.01
C VAL A 104 -15.55 21.17 -3.52
N LYS A 105 -16.20 20.27 -2.79
CA LYS A 105 -17.53 20.48 -2.24
C LYS A 105 -17.53 21.62 -1.21
N SER A 106 -18.65 22.27 -1.04
CA SER A 106 -18.80 23.29 -0.01
C SER A 106 -18.51 22.73 1.38
N HIS A 107 -17.75 23.46 2.15
CA HIS A 107 -17.39 23.08 3.52
C HIS A 107 -17.03 24.29 4.37
N ILE A 108 -17.12 24.12 5.70
CA ILE A 108 -16.66 25.13 6.65
C ILE A 108 -15.16 24.98 6.86
N ARG A 109 -14.40 26.01 6.49
CA ARG A 109 -12.96 26.09 6.71
C ARG A 109 -12.69 26.81 8.03
N ARG A 110 -12.20 26.07 9.03
CA ARG A 110 -11.76 26.65 10.30
C ARG A 110 -10.46 27.43 10.11
N LYS A 111 -10.38 28.62 10.70
CA LYS A 111 -9.18 29.46 10.64
C LYS A 111 -8.03 28.79 11.40
N LYS A 112 -6.92 28.56 10.71
CA LYS A 112 -5.72 27.96 11.30
C LYS A 112 -5.08 28.98 12.25
N GLY A 113 -5.08 28.71 13.56
CA GLY A 113 -4.46 29.59 14.57
C GLY A 113 -5.26 29.81 15.85
N SER A 114 -6.54 29.48 15.89
CA SER A 114 -7.30 29.45 17.13
C SER A 114 -7.00 28.16 17.89
N ASN A 115 -5.92 28.15 18.69
CA ASN A 115 -5.75 27.12 19.69
C ASN A 115 -6.70 27.46 20.84
N PRO A 116 -7.82 26.73 21.03
CA PRO A 116 -8.80 27.05 22.07
C PRO A 116 -8.22 26.95 23.49
N ARG A 117 -7.04 26.35 23.64
CA ARG A 117 -6.32 26.28 24.92
C ARG A 117 -5.50 27.53 25.25
N LYS A 118 -5.17 28.37 24.24
CA LYS A 118 -4.36 29.59 24.45
C LYS A 118 -5.15 30.89 24.47
N ASN A 119 -6.39 30.88 24.03
CA ASN A 119 -7.18 32.12 23.97
C ASN A 119 -8.64 31.85 24.33
N LYS A 120 -8.95 31.91 25.63
CA LYS A 120 -10.30 31.71 26.16
C LYS A 120 -11.33 32.75 25.71
N ASN A 121 -10.88 33.80 25.02
CA ASN A 121 -11.73 34.97 24.64
C ASN A 121 -11.93 35.10 23.13
N VAL A 122 -11.55 34.14 22.33
CA VAL A 122 -11.88 34.15 20.88
C VAL A 122 -13.19 33.41 20.68
N LEU A 123 -14.26 34.15 20.88
CA LEU A 123 -15.58 33.85 20.37
C LEU A 123 -15.48 33.73 18.84
N TYR A 124 -15.62 32.50 18.34
CA TYR A 124 -16.09 32.09 17.00
C TYR A 124 -15.93 33.07 15.79
N GLY A 125 -14.89 33.83 15.73
CA GLY A 125 -14.63 34.74 14.65
C GLY A 125 -13.57 34.20 13.69
N GLY A 126 -13.99 33.36 12.74
CA GLY A 126 -13.03 32.94 11.71
C GLY A 126 -13.32 31.68 10.93
N ASP A 127 -14.47 31.08 11.06
CA ASP A 127 -14.91 30.03 10.18
C ASP A 127 -15.42 30.69 8.89
N ALA A 128 -14.85 30.28 7.74
CA ALA A 128 -15.28 30.78 6.43
C ALA A 128 -16.01 29.65 5.68
N LEU A 129 -17.18 29.95 5.16
CA LEU A 129 -17.86 29.07 4.22
C LEU A 129 -17.07 29.09 2.91
N VAL A 130 -16.51 27.95 2.54
CA VAL A 130 -15.97 27.73 1.22
C VAL A 130 -17.08 27.19 0.33
N THR A 131 -17.46 27.93 -0.68
CA THR A 131 -18.45 27.49 -1.66
C THR A 131 -17.86 26.43 -2.57
N GLU A 132 -18.72 25.62 -3.18
CA GLU A 132 -18.29 24.65 -4.18
C GLU A 132 -17.54 25.33 -5.32
N HIS A 133 -16.39 24.81 -5.66
CA HIS A 133 -15.55 25.32 -6.73
C HIS A 133 -14.70 24.21 -7.37
N LYS A 134 -14.28 24.44 -8.58
CA LYS A 134 -13.36 23.59 -9.30
C LYS A 134 -11.93 24.08 -9.13
N ARG A 135 -10.99 23.15 -9.03
CA ARG A 135 -9.56 23.47 -9.02
C ARG A 135 -8.76 22.42 -9.78
N ASN A 136 -7.69 22.83 -10.42
CA ASN A 136 -6.73 21.91 -10.98
C ASN A 136 -5.91 21.29 -9.84
N MET A 137 -5.76 19.97 -9.92
CA MET A 137 -4.99 19.18 -8.97
C MET A 137 -3.96 18.36 -9.74
N HIS A 138 -2.72 18.50 -9.36
CA HIS A 138 -1.61 17.71 -9.88
C HIS A 138 -0.99 16.89 -8.75
N VAL A 139 -0.96 15.57 -8.92
CA VAL A 139 -0.31 14.64 -7.98
C VAL A 139 0.70 13.81 -8.75
N VAL A 140 1.96 13.96 -8.38
CA VAL A 140 3.05 13.21 -8.98
C VAL A 140 2.88 11.72 -8.71
N LYS A 141 3.01 10.90 -9.75
CA LYS A 141 3.01 9.44 -9.65
C LYS A 141 4.15 8.96 -8.78
N ARG A 142 3.84 8.16 -7.78
CA ARG A 142 4.79 7.44 -6.93
C ARG A 142 4.28 6.03 -6.76
N GLN A 143 4.61 5.22 -7.74
CA GLN A 143 4.16 3.84 -7.80
C GLN A 143 4.73 3.06 -6.63
N PHE A 144 3.89 2.32 -5.92
CA PHE A 144 4.25 1.41 -4.84
C PHE A 144 3.55 0.07 -4.94
N LEU A 145 2.61 -0.06 -5.89
CA LEU A 145 1.86 -1.27 -6.23
C LEU A 145 1.87 -1.45 -7.75
N GLY A 146 2.05 -2.68 -8.21
CA GLY A 146 2.00 -3.02 -9.63
C GLY A 146 2.90 -4.20 -9.97
N GLU A 147 3.03 -4.49 -11.25
CA GLU A 147 3.94 -5.51 -11.75
C GLU A 147 5.39 -5.10 -11.51
N SER A 148 6.21 -6.04 -11.05
CA SER A 148 7.63 -5.85 -10.80
C SER A 148 8.37 -7.16 -11.02
N LYS A 149 9.47 -7.07 -11.75
CA LYS A 149 10.36 -8.21 -11.99
C LYS A 149 11.03 -8.64 -10.68
N GLU A 150 11.46 -7.68 -9.87
CA GLU A 150 12.08 -7.96 -8.57
C GLU A 150 11.13 -8.74 -7.65
N LEU A 151 9.84 -8.37 -7.62
CA LEU A 151 8.84 -9.12 -6.86
C LEU A 151 8.68 -10.55 -7.36
N ALA A 152 8.62 -10.74 -8.69
CA ALA A 152 8.49 -12.07 -9.28
C ALA A 152 9.70 -12.96 -8.93
N ASP A 153 10.92 -12.41 -9.01
CA ASP A 153 12.14 -13.13 -8.65
C ASP A 153 12.17 -13.50 -7.15
N ARG A 154 11.74 -12.59 -6.26
CA ARG A 154 11.63 -12.86 -4.81
C ARG A 154 10.59 -13.94 -4.49
N ILE A 155 9.43 -13.90 -5.14
CA ILE A 155 8.39 -14.92 -4.99
C ILE A 155 8.94 -16.27 -5.42
N LYS A 156 9.58 -16.34 -6.60
CA LYS A 156 10.18 -17.57 -7.10
C LYS A 156 11.17 -18.16 -6.09
N THR A 157 12.12 -17.37 -5.63
CA THR A 157 13.12 -17.83 -4.65
C THR A 157 12.48 -18.41 -3.40
N ARG A 158 11.48 -17.70 -2.82
CA ARG A 158 10.79 -18.18 -1.60
C ARG A 158 9.96 -19.44 -1.83
N LEU A 159 9.41 -19.60 -3.04
CA LEU A 159 8.68 -20.83 -3.40
C LEU A 159 9.64 -21.99 -3.59
N ASP A 160 10.78 -21.77 -4.27
CA ASP A 160 11.82 -22.80 -4.46
C ASP A 160 12.33 -23.28 -3.08
N ASP A 161 12.67 -22.35 -2.16
CA ASP A 161 13.08 -22.67 -0.79
C ASP A 161 12.00 -23.46 -0.02
N ALA A 162 10.73 -23.13 -0.19
CA ALA A 162 9.63 -23.83 0.47
C ALA A 162 9.43 -25.24 -0.09
N ILE A 163 9.58 -25.42 -1.39
CA ILE A 163 9.50 -26.73 -2.06
C ILE A 163 10.65 -27.63 -1.58
N ASP A 164 11.86 -27.10 -1.53
CA ASP A 164 13.05 -27.84 -1.05
C ASP A 164 12.91 -28.29 0.41
N ASN A 165 12.16 -27.53 1.23
CA ASN A 165 11.86 -27.91 2.61
C ASN A 165 10.72 -28.94 2.75
N ILE A 166 9.92 -29.14 1.71
CA ILE A 166 8.83 -30.13 1.67
C ILE A 166 9.32 -31.47 1.15
N LEU A 167 10.32 -31.47 0.29
CA LEU A 167 10.94 -32.66 -0.29
C LEU A 167 11.97 -33.28 0.64
#